data_7dfc4af4a47e2256e266a8e2bf499984
#
_entry.id   7dfc4af4a47e2256e266a8e2bf499984
#
_cell.length_a   1.000
_cell.length_b   1.000
_cell.length_c   1.000
_cell.angle_alpha   90.00
_cell.angle_beta   90.00
_cell.angle_gamma   90.00
#
_symmetry.space_group_name_H-M   'P 1'
#
loop_
_entity.id
_entity.type
_entity.pdbx_description
1 polymer ?
#
loop_
_entity_poly.entity_id
_entity_poly.type
_entity_poly.pdbx_seq_one_letter_code
_entity_poly.pdbx_strand_id
1 'polypeptide(L)'
;MSTSENQAPANFIHQIINNDLKNNKNNGKVATRFPPEPNGYLHIGHAKSICLNFGTAIDYKGTCNLRFDDTNPEKESVEYMESIKRDVQWLGFEWHELRHASDYFEQLYQYAVQLIEQGQAYVDSLSAEEIRAYRGTLTEPGKESPDRNRPIAENLDLFKRMRAGEFADGQYVLRAKIDMASPNINLRDPAIYRIRRVHHQRTGDAWCIYPMYDYTHCISDAIEGITHSLCTLEFEDHRPLYDWVLDQLQTPAHPQQIEFARLQLEYTIVSKRKLNQLVTEKHVNGWDDPRMPTIAGLRRAGFTPKAIRDFCERIGITKQNSWIEMGVLEYCIREDLNENALRAMAVLQPLRVVFDNYPEDQVEQLEVSNHPQKPELGKRQVPFSKVILIERDDFAEVPPPKYKRLIEGGEVRLRGAYVIKCNSVIKDDAGNIIELRCSIDLDTLGKNPEGRKVKGVIHWVSEQHSKPAEIRLYNRLFKVANPDNEDNFLDAINPDSLEVLSDCRVEASLANALPENRYQFERTGYFCLDAIDSVGGKLVFNRTVTLRDSFEKD
;
A
#
# COMPACT_ATOMS: atom_id res chain seq x y z
N MET A 1 35.35 9.77 -21.22
CA MET A 1 35.17 9.49 -19.77
C MET A 1 33.81 8.87 -19.64
N SER A 2 33.76 7.58 -19.41
CA SER A 2 32.48 6.82 -19.31
C SER A 2 31.84 7.14 -17.97
N THR A 3 30.65 7.72 -18.04
CA THR A 3 29.75 7.82 -16.90
C THR A 3 29.35 6.40 -16.51
N SER A 4 29.86 5.92 -15.38
CA SER A 4 29.34 4.72 -14.74
C SER A 4 27.91 5.00 -14.32
N GLU A 5 26.95 4.51 -15.09
CA GLU A 5 25.56 4.36 -14.63
C GLU A 5 25.61 3.54 -13.33
N ASN A 6 25.10 4.12 -12.27
CA ASN A 6 24.87 3.45 -11.00
C ASN A 6 23.83 2.34 -11.25
N GLN A 7 24.28 1.16 -11.66
CA GLN A 7 23.43 -0.01 -11.69
C GLN A 7 23.09 -0.38 -10.24
N ALA A 8 21.80 -0.38 -9.91
CA ALA A 8 21.30 -0.92 -8.66
C ALA A 8 21.91 -2.31 -8.42
N PRO A 9 22.24 -2.70 -7.17
CA PRO A 9 22.87 -3.98 -6.90
C PRO A 9 21.97 -5.11 -7.44
N ALA A 10 22.55 -5.92 -8.33
CA ALA A 10 21.84 -7.00 -9.01
C ALA A 10 21.30 -8.01 -7.99
N ASN A 11 20.00 -8.07 -7.78
CA ASN A 11 19.38 -9.10 -6.99
C ASN A 11 19.48 -10.47 -7.71
N PHE A 12 19.14 -11.57 -7.02
CA PHE A 12 19.26 -12.92 -7.60
C PHE A 12 18.38 -13.13 -8.84
N ILE A 13 17.23 -12.43 -8.95
CA ILE A 13 16.35 -12.50 -10.13
C ILE A 13 17.06 -11.85 -11.32
N HIS A 14 17.68 -10.68 -11.14
CA HIS A 14 18.51 -10.05 -12.17
C HIS A 14 19.68 -10.95 -12.60
N GLN A 15 20.28 -11.69 -11.67
CA GLN A 15 21.34 -12.66 -12.02
C GLN A 15 20.80 -13.78 -12.91
N ILE A 16 19.61 -14.32 -12.61
CA ILE A 16 18.95 -15.34 -13.45
C ILE A 16 18.67 -14.78 -14.84
N ILE A 17 18.01 -13.61 -14.92
CA ILE A 17 17.66 -12.98 -16.19
C ILE A 17 18.91 -12.68 -17.02
N ASN A 18 19.96 -12.13 -16.42
CA ASN A 18 21.22 -11.84 -17.10
C ASN A 18 21.86 -13.11 -17.67
N ASN A 19 21.80 -14.22 -16.93
CA ASN A 19 22.29 -15.51 -17.40
C ASN A 19 21.43 -16.04 -18.57
N ASP A 20 20.12 -15.94 -18.47
CA ASP A 20 19.20 -16.36 -19.52
C ASP A 20 19.38 -15.53 -20.82
N LEU A 21 19.56 -14.23 -20.71
CA LEU A 21 19.86 -13.34 -21.83
C LEU A 21 21.23 -13.69 -22.47
N LYS A 22 22.25 -13.93 -21.64
CA LYS A 22 23.59 -14.32 -22.11
C LYS A 22 23.57 -15.62 -22.90
N ASN A 23 22.68 -16.56 -22.53
CA ASN A 23 22.49 -17.83 -23.21
C ASN A 23 21.44 -17.77 -24.32
N ASN A 24 20.97 -16.58 -24.68
CA ASN A 24 19.90 -16.33 -25.66
C ASN A 24 18.62 -17.14 -25.38
N LYS A 25 18.35 -17.46 -24.11
CA LYS A 25 17.09 -18.09 -23.72
C LYS A 25 15.92 -17.14 -24.01
N ASN A 26 14.78 -17.67 -24.34
CA ASN A 26 13.59 -16.90 -24.72
C ASN A 26 13.82 -15.90 -25.88
N ASN A 27 14.80 -16.17 -26.77
CA ASN A 27 15.19 -15.27 -27.88
C ASN A 27 15.54 -13.85 -27.40
N GLY A 28 16.15 -13.72 -26.24
CA GLY A 28 16.55 -12.45 -25.63
C GLY A 28 15.38 -11.60 -25.12
N LYS A 29 14.18 -12.16 -24.98
CA LYS A 29 13.00 -11.45 -24.45
C LYS A 29 12.91 -11.59 -22.93
N VAL A 30 12.41 -10.53 -22.29
CA VAL A 30 12.00 -10.52 -20.88
C VAL A 30 10.54 -10.10 -20.80
N ALA A 31 9.70 -10.99 -20.32
CA ALA A 31 8.28 -10.74 -20.13
C ALA A 31 7.86 -11.27 -18.76
N THR A 32 7.24 -10.39 -17.98
CA THR A 32 6.71 -10.66 -16.64
C THR A 32 5.21 -10.38 -16.60
N ARG A 33 4.58 -10.66 -15.51
CA ARG A 33 3.17 -10.30 -15.26
C ARG A 33 2.90 -10.11 -13.78
N PHE A 34 1.93 -9.27 -13.47
CA PHE A 34 1.30 -9.18 -12.16
C PHE A 34 -0.10 -9.80 -12.27
N PRO A 35 -0.37 -10.98 -11.62
CA PRO A 35 -1.59 -11.74 -11.81
C PRO A 35 -2.49 -11.73 -10.56
N PRO A 36 -3.07 -10.59 -10.13
CA PRO A 36 -3.88 -10.57 -8.93
C PRO A 36 -5.23 -11.27 -9.12
N GLU A 37 -5.68 -12.00 -8.10
CA GLU A 37 -7.08 -12.42 -7.97
C GLU A 37 -7.92 -11.19 -7.58
N PRO A 38 -8.99 -10.82 -8.34
CA PRO A 38 -9.77 -9.60 -8.09
C PRO A 38 -10.79 -9.80 -6.96
N ASN A 39 -10.32 -10.18 -5.78
CA ASN A 39 -11.11 -10.58 -4.62
C ASN A 39 -10.86 -9.73 -3.37
N GLY A 40 -10.22 -8.57 -3.51
CA GLY A 40 -9.94 -7.62 -2.43
C GLY A 40 -9.04 -6.46 -2.87
N TYR A 41 -8.86 -5.51 -1.97
CA TYR A 41 -7.95 -4.39 -2.15
C TYR A 41 -6.49 -4.84 -2.02
N LEU A 42 -5.61 -4.22 -2.82
CA LEU A 42 -4.17 -4.46 -2.74
C LEU A 42 -3.59 -3.82 -1.47
N HIS A 43 -2.57 -4.45 -0.92
CA HIS A 43 -1.84 -3.96 0.25
C HIS A 43 -0.33 -3.80 -0.07
N ILE A 44 0.42 -3.27 0.88
CA ILE A 44 1.87 -2.98 0.73
C ILE A 44 2.68 -4.20 0.26
N GLY A 45 2.28 -5.42 0.62
CA GLY A 45 2.91 -6.65 0.11
C GLY A 45 2.74 -6.83 -1.40
N HIS A 46 1.57 -6.46 -1.94
CA HIS A 46 1.35 -6.45 -3.40
C HIS A 46 2.15 -5.35 -4.09
N ALA A 47 2.35 -4.18 -3.44
CA ALA A 47 3.20 -3.12 -3.99
C ALA A 47 4.62 -3.63 -4.24
N LYS A 48 5.19 -4.44 -3.35
CA LYS A 48 6.50 -5.10 -3.58
C LYS A 48 6.50 -5.95 -4.85
N SER A 49 5.45 -6.78 -5.03
CA SER A 49 5.31 -7.63 -6.23
C SER A 49 5.12 -6.81 -7.50
N ILE A 50 4.32 -5.74 -7.45
CA ILE A 50 4.13 -4.81 -8.57
C ILE A 50 5.45 -4.16 -8.95
N CYS A 51 6.15 -3.54 -7.98
CA CYS A 51 7.44 -2.90 -8.21
C CYS A 51 8.47 -3.88 -8.82
N LEU A 52 8.48 -5.13 -8.36
CA LEU A 52 9.38 -6.15 -8.89
C LEU A 52 9.04 -6.52 -10.33
N ASN A 53 7.80 -6.88 -10.62
CA ASN A 53 7.39 -7.35 -11.95
C ASN A 53 7.51 -6.23 -13.00
N PHE A 54 6.94 -5.07 -12.73
CA PHE A 54 6.98 -3.91 -13.64
C PHE A 54 8.40 -3.32 -13.71
N GLY A 55 9.10 -3.20 -12.56
CA GLY A 55 10.48 -2.72 -12.52
C GLY A 55 11.42 -3.60 -13.34
N THR A 56 11.32 -4.93 -13.19
CA THR A 56 12.08 -5.88 -14.02
C THR A 56 11.82 -5.67 -15.51
N ALA A 57 10.56 -5.52 -15.92
CA ALA A 57 10.25 -5.25 -17.32
C ALA A 57 10.89 -3.95 -17.82
N ILE A 58 10.85 -2.88 -17.03
CA ILE A 58 11.47 -1.59 -17.37
C ILE A 58 12.99 -1.73 -17.47
N ASP A 59 13.65 -2.35 -16.49
CA ASP A 59 15.11 -2.48 -16.44
C ASP A 59 15.68 -3.24 -17.65
N TYR A 60 14.93 -4.24 -18.11
CA TYR A 60 15.33 -5.07 -19.26
C TYR A 60 14.66 -4.68 -20.59
N LYS A 61 13.97 -3.54 -20.65
CA LYS A 61 13.21 -3.08 -21.84
C LYS A 61 12.26 -4.15 -22.37
N GLY A 62 11.71 -4.93 -21.47
CA GLY A 62 10.75 -6.00 -21.72
C GLY A 62 9.30 -5.54 -21.54
N THR A 63 8.42 -6.49 -21.26
CA THR A 63 6.99 -6.25 -21.08
C THR A 63 6.49 -6.78 -19.72
N CYS A 64 5.45 -6.14 -19.17
CA CYS A 64 4.74 -6.66 -18.01
C CYS A 64 3.23 -6.59 -18.27
N ASN A 65 2.54 -7.71 -18.18
CA ASN A 65 1.08 -7.77 -18.27
C ASN A 65 0.42 -7.62 -16.92
N LEU A 66 -0.76 -7.02 -16.89
CA LEU A 66 -1.71 -7.14 -15.78
C LEU A 66 -2.72 -8.22 -16.17
N ARG A 67 -2.73 -9.36 -15.46
CA ARG A 67 -3.69 -10.44 -15.69
C ARG A 67 -4.52 -10.69 -14.46
N PHE A 68 -5.82 -10.48 -14.55
CA PHE A 68 -6.73 -10.89 -13.51
C PHE A 68 -6.91 -12.41 -13.51
N ASP A 69 -6.63 -13.04 -12.36
CA ASP A 69 -7.00 -14.44 -12.13
C ASP A 69 -8.47 -14.48 -11.70
N ASP A 70 -9.35 -14.49 -12.68
CA ASP A 70 -10.81 -14.53 -12.52
C ASP A 70 -11.37 -15.94 -12.67
N THR A 71 -10.72 -16.92 -12.04
CA THR A 71 -11.14 -18.35 -12.04
C THR A 71 -12.11 -18.70 -10.90
N ASN A 72 -12.39 -17.77 -10.00
CA ASN A 72 -13.25 -17.99 -8.83
C ASN A 72 -14.37 -16.94 -8.73
N PRO A 73 -15.43 -17.06 -9.54
CA PRO A 73 -16.48 -16.02 -9.68
C PRO A 73 -17.24 -15.71 -8.38
N GLU A 74 -17.20 -16.58 -7.36
CA GLU A 74 -17.90 -16.36 -6.07
C GLU A 74 -17.28 -15.21 -5.25
N LYS A 75 -16.01 -14.88 -5.47
CA LYS A 75 -15.25 -13.94 -4.63
C LYS A 75 -14.79 -12.68 -5.35
N GLU A 76 -15.03 -12.61 -6.65
CA GLU A 76 -14.52 -11.57 -7.51
C GLU A 76 -15.51 -10.42 -7.68
N SER A 77 -15.04 -9.19 -7.82
CA SER A 77 -15.88 -8.04 -8.10
C SER A 77 -15.22 -7.05 -9.06
N VAL A 78 -16.06 -6.34 -9.83
CA VAL A 78 -15.63 -5.23 -10.69
C VAL A 78 -14.98 -4.12 -9.87
N GLU A 79 -15.49 -3.85 -8.66
CA GLU A 79 -14.91 -2.88 -7.74
C GLU A 79 -13.43 -3.17 -7.46
N TYR A 80 -13.10 -4.42 -7.18
CA TYR A 80 -11.72 -4.83 -6.90
C TYR A 80 -10.85 -4.73 -8.15
N MET A 81 -11.36 -5.12 -9.33
CA MET A 81 -10.61 -4.96 -10.59
C MET A 81 -10.26 -3.49 -10.85
N GLU A 82 -11.22 -2.58 -10.69
CA GLU A 82 -11.00 -1.15 -10.90
C GLU A 82 -10.04 -0.56 -9.84
N SER A 83 -10.14 -1.03 -8.59
CA SER A 83 -9.19 -0.64 -7.53
C SER A 83 -7.77 -1.08 -7.86
N ILE A 84 -7.58 -2.33 -8.30
CA ILE A 84 -6.28 -2.88 -8.68
C ILE A 84 -5.65 -2.10 -9.84
N LYS A 85 -6.42 -1.81 -10.89
CA LYS A 85 -5.93 -0.99 -12.02
C LYS A 85 -5.46 0.38 -11.56
N ARG A 86 -6.28 1.05 -10.75
CA ARG A 86 -5.97 2.36 -10.19
C ARG A 86 -4.71 2.33 -9.30
N ASP A 87 -4.52 1.28 -8.53
CA ASP A 87 -3.37 1.14 -7.64
C ASP A 87 -2.07 0.92 -8.42
N VAL A 88 -2.08 0.10 -9.49
CA VAL A 88 -0.93 -0.09 -10.38
C VAL A 88 -0.56 1.22 -11.07
N GLN A 89 -1.55 1.94 -11.63
CA GLN A 89 -1.33 3.24 -12.28
C GLN A 89 -0.86 4.30 -11.28
N TRP A 90 -1.43 4.33 -10.08
CA TRP A 90 -0.99 5.26 -9.04
C TRP A 90 0.45 5.02 -8.63
N LEU A 91 0.92 3.76 -8.58
CA LEU A 91 2.33 3.44 -8.36
C LEU A 91 3.24 3.90 -9.51
N GLY A 92 2.69 4.39 -10.61
CA GLY A 92 3.42 4.92 -11.76
C GLY A 92 3.77 3.87 -12.81
N PHE A 93 3.05 2.75 -12.84
CA PHE A 93 3.27 1.69 -13.81
C PHE A 93 2.14 1.60 -14.83
N GLU A 94 2.52 1.23 -16.06
CA GLU A 94 1.61 0.92 -17.15
C GLU A 94 1.84 -0.53 -17.60
N TRP A 95 0.76 -1.28 -17.75
CA TRP A 95 0.83 -2.65 -18.25
C TRP A 95 0.92 -2.69 -19.78
N HIS A 96 1.61 -3.70 -20.30
CA HIS A 96 1.68 -3.93 -21.73
C HIS A 96 0.34 -4.40 -22.27
N GLU A 97 -0.25 -5.42 -21.63
CA GLU A 97 -1.58 -5.93 -21.94
C GLU A 97 -2.38 -6.16 -20.66
N LEU A 98 -3.70 -5.90 -20.75
CA LEU A 98 -4.68 -6.28 -19.74
C LEU A 98 -5.31 -7.59 -20.16
N ARG A 99 -5.14 -8.63 -19.36
CA ARG A 99 -5.62 -9.97 -19.62
C ARG A 99 -6.47 -10.49 -18.46
N HIS A 100 -7.26 -11.53 -18.75
CA HIS A 100 -8.05 -12.25 -17.76
C HIS A 100 -7.86 -13.75 -17.98
N ALA A 101 -7.83 -14.53 -16.91
CA ALA A 101 -7.79 -15.99 -17.02
C ALA A 101 -8.99 -16.55 -17.80
N SER A 102 -10.15 -15.89 -17.68
CA SER A 102 -11.37 -16.23 -18.43
C SER A 102 -11.25 -16.03 -19.95
N ASP A 103 -10.28 -15.24 -20.45
CA ASP A 103 -10.01 -15.12 -21.88
C ASP A 103 -9.55 -16.46 -22.48
N TYR A 104 -9.02 -17.35 -21.66
CA TYR A 104 -8.41 -18.62 -22.05
C TYR A 104 -9.25 -19.85 -21.66
N PHE A 105 -10.46 -19.70 -21.14
CA PHE A 105 -11.26 -20.83 -20.62
C PHE A 105 -11.47 -21.93 -21.67
N GLU A 106 -11.74 -21.59 -22.94
CA GLU A 106 -11.88 -22.59 -24.00
C GLU A 106 -10.54 -23.31 -24.25
N GLN A 107 -9.44 -22.59 -24.30
CA GLN A 107 -8.13 -23.16 -24.55
C GLN A 107 -7.65 -24.03 -23.37
N LEU A 108 -7.92 -23.58 -22.12
CA LEU A 108 -7.70 -24.37 -20.92
C LEU A 108 -8.51 -25.66 -20.93
N TYR A 109 -9.77 -25.61 -21.39
CA TYR A 109 -10.60 -26.79 -21.55
C TYR A 109 -10.02 -27.78 -22.56
N GLN A 110 -9.55 -27.30 -23.70
CA GLN A 110 -8.93 -28.15 -24.73
C GLN A 110 -7.62 -28.80 -24.24
N TYR A 111 -6.80 -28.08 -23.48
CA TYR A 111 -5.63 -28.65 -22.83
C TYR A 111 -6.00 -29.71 -21.78
N ALA A 112 -7.08 -29.54 -21.04
CA ALA A 112 -7.56 -30.57 -20.11
C ALA A 112 -8.06 -31.83 -20.85
N VAL A 113 -8.73 -31.67 -21.99
CA VAL A 113 -9.10 -32.79 -22.88
C VAL A 113 -7.83 -33.53 -23.35
N GLN A 114 -6.81 -32.80 -23.78
CA GLN A 114 -5.52 -33.39 -24.19
C GLN A 114 -4.87 -34.20 -23.04
N LEU A 115 -4.86 -33.71 -21.80
CA LEU A 115 -4.35 -34.46 -20.65
C LEU A 115 -5.14 -35.77 -20.43
N ILE A 116 -6.46 -35.76 -20.60
CA ILE A 116 -7.28 -36.98 -20.51
C ILE A 116 -6.93 -37.96 -21.62
N GLU A 117 -6.81 -37.49 -22.86
CA GLU A 117 -6.44 -38.32 -24.02
C GLU A 117 -5.07 -38.98 -23.87
N GLN A 118 -4.15 -38.31 -23.22
CA GLN A 118 -2.81 -38.84 -22.89
C GLN A 118 -2.82 -39.77 -21.65
N GLY A 119 -3.96 -39.94 -20.99
CA GLY A 119 -4.04 -40.69 -19.73
C GLY A 119 -3.40 -40.00 -18.53
N GLN A 120 -3.16 -38.68 -18.62
CA GLN A 120 -2.54 -37.86 -17.57
C GLN A 120 -3.56 -37.11 -16.70
N ALA A 121 -4.85 -37.29 -16.95
CA ALA A 121 -5.93 -36.78 -16.10
C ALA A 121 -7.11 -37.75 -16.09
N TYR A 122 -7.88 -37.71 -15.00
CA TYR A 122 -9.07 -38.53 -14.81
C TYR A 122 -10.14 -37.77 -14.04
N VAL A 123 -11.41 -38.11 -14.31
CA VAL A 123 -12.56 -37.59 -13.57
C VAL A 123 -12.74 -38.42 -12.31
N ASP A 124 -12.80 -37.76 -11.16
CA ASP A 124 -12.91 -38.37 -9.84
C ASP A 124 -14.26 -38.03 -9.21
N SER A 125 -14.92 -39.04 -8.64
CA SER A 125 -16.20 -38.91 -7.92
C SER A 125 -16.05 -38.71 -6.42
N LEU A 126 -14.82 -38.72 -5.90
CA LEU A 126 -14.56 -38.46 -4.48
C LEU A 126 -14.91 -37.01 -4.11
N SER A 127 -15.53 -36.84 -2.97
CA SER A 127 -15.81 -35.54 -2.37
C SER A 127 -14.50 -34.81 -1.97
N ALA A 128 -14.56 -33.52 -1.72
CA ALA A 128 -13.41 -32.75 -1.27
C ALA A 128 -12.79 -33.27 0.05
N GLU A 129 -13.63 -33.81 0.96
CA GLU A 129 -13.18 -34.42 2.21
C GLU A 129 -12.46 -35.75 1.96
N GLU A 130 -13.03 -36.62 1.10
CA GLU A 130 -12.40 -37.88 0.72
C GLU A 130 -11.09 -37.66 -0.02
N ILE A 131 -11.02 -36.72 -0.97
CA ILE A 131 -9.78 -36.35 -1.66
C ILE A 131 -8.72 -35.90 -0.64
N ARG A 132 -9.10 -35.10 0.36
CA ARG A 132 -8.18 -34.68 1.42
C ARG A 132 -7.67 -35.87 2.24
N ALA A 133 -8.56 -36.80 2.60
CA ALA A 133 -8.19 -38.01 3.33
C ALA A 133 -7.31 -38.94 2.50
N TYR A 134 -7.62 -39.14 1.21
CA TYR A 134 -6.84 -39.97 0.30
C TYR A 134 -5.46 -39.37 -0.01
N ARG A 135 -5.32 -38.06 0.01
CA ARG A 135 -4.04 -37.36 -0.23
C ARG A 135 -2.97 -37.68 0.81
N GLY A 136 -3.37 -38.12 2.02
CA GLY A 136 -2.45 -38.43 3.10
C GLY A 136 -1.84 -37.17 3.77
N THR A 137 -0.71 -37.36 4.42
CA THR A 137 -0.01 -36.30 5.18
C THR A 137 1.41 -36.08 4.63
N LEU A 138 2.16 -35.16 5.21
CA LEU A 138 3.57 -34.96 4.84
C LEU A 138 4.44 -36.18 5.13
N THR A 139 4.05 -37.03 6.10
CA THR A 139 4.80 -38.21 6.54
C THR A 139 4.18 -39.53 6.04
N GLU A 140 2.95 -39.50 5.54
CA GLU A 140 2.25 -40.68 5.04
C GLU A 140 1.89 -40.47 3.57
N PRO A 141 2.15 -41.48 2.68
CA PRO A 141 1.77 -41.41 1.28
C PRO A 141 0.26 -41.35 1.12
N GLY A 142 -0.20 -40.83 -0.01
CA GLY A 142 -1.59 -40.86 -0.39
C GLY A 142 -2.06 -42.24 -0.87
N LYS A 143 -3.38 -42.38 -0.99
CA LYS A 143 -4.06 -43.54 -1.56
C LYS A 143 -4.62 -43.19 -2.94
N GLU A 144 -4.54 -44.12 -3.87
CA GLU A 144 -5.18 -43.95 -5.17
C GLU A 144 -6.70 -43.92 -5.05
N SER A 145 -7.32 -43.00 -5.81
CA SER A 145 -8.78 -42.99 -5.96
C SER A 145 -9.26 -44.27 -6.69
N PRO A 146 -10.43 -44.82 -6.36
CA PRO A 146 -11.05 -45.88 -7.15
C PRO A 146 -11.21 -45.53 -8.63
N ASP A 147 -11.39 -44.25 -8.94
CA ASP A 147 -11.60 -43.75 -10.30
C ASP A 147 -10.30 -43.50 -11.09
N ARG A 148 -9.12 -43.60 -10.43
CA ARG A 148 -7.82 -43.23 -11.02
C ARG A 148 -7.49 -44.00 -12.30
N ASN A 149 -7.98 -45.22 -12.43
CA ASN A 149 -7.72 -46.10 -13.57
C ASN A 149 -8.93 -46.26 -14.49
N ARG A 150 -9.93 -45.35 -14.41
CA ARG A 150 -11.07 -45.30 -15.34
C ARG A 150 -10.58 -45.15 -16.78
N PRO A 151 -11.20 -45.87 -17.75
CA PRO A 151 -10.84 -45.77 -19.16
C PRO A 151 -10.88 -44.35 -19.70
N ILE A 152 -9.96 -43.99 -20.60
CA ILE A 152 -9.85 -42.66 -21.21
C ILE A 152 -11.19 -42.23 -21.83
N ALA A 153 -11.86 -43.12 -22.56
CA ALA A 153 -13.13 -42.81 -23.22
C ALA A 153 -14.24 -42.42 -22.21
N GLU A 154 -14.31 -43.07 -21.05
CA GLU A 154 -15.25 -42.72 -19.99
C GLU A 154 -14.90 -41.38 -19.33
N ASN A 155 -13.63 -41.11 -19.10
CA ASN A 155 -13.19 -39.82 -18.56
C ASN A 155 -13.53 -38.67 -19.52
N LEU A 156 -13.34 -38.86 -20.83
CA LEU A 156 -13.72 -37.87 -21.85
C LEU A 156 -15.22 -37.63 -21.88
N ASP A 157 -16.02 -38.67 -21.81
CA ASP A 157 -17.50 -38.56 -21.75
C ASP A 157 -17.91 -37.77 -20.51
N LEU A 158 -17.44 -38.19 -19.34
CA LEU A 158 -17.76 -37.52 -18.08
C LEU A 158 -17.32 -36.04 -18.08
N PHE A 159 -16.13 -35.70 -18.58
CA PHE A 159 -15.65 -34.32 -18.59
C PHE A 159 -16.48 -33.44 -19.55
N LYS A 160 -16.89 -33.96 -20.71
CA LYS A 160 -17.82 -33.27 -21.61
C LYS A 160 -19.16 -32.99 -20.94
N ARG A 161 -19.71 -33.99 -20.21
CA ARG A 161 -20.97 -33.86 -19.48
C ARG A 161 -20.87 -32.95 -18.27
N MET A 162 -19.68 -32.86 -17.60
CA MET A 162 -19.40 -31.84 -16.60
C MET A 162 -19.54 -30.44 -17.19
N ARG A 163 -18.96 -30.21 -18.38
CA ARG A 163 -19.09 -28.93 -19.08
C ARG A 163 -20.54 -28.65 -19.52
N ALA A 164 -21.27 -29.68 -19.94
CA ALA A 164 -22.67 -29.56 -20.33
C ALA A 164 -23.62 -29.25 -19.16
N GLY A 165 -23.12 -29.26 -17.92
CA GLY A 165 -23.92 -28.95 -16.73
C GLY A 165 -24.81 -30.08 -16.26
N GLU A 166 -24.54 -31.33 -16.63
CA GLU A 166 -25.38 -32.48 -16.23
C GLU A 166 -25.22 -32.85 -14.75
N PHE A 167 -24.13 -32.42 -14.10
CA PHE A 167 -23.79 -32.82 -12.74
C PHE A 167 -23.87 -31.65 -11.74
N ALA A 168 -24.16 -31.98 -10.48
CA ALA A 168 -24.21 -31.00 -9.42
C ALA A 168 -22.81 -30.54 -8.97
N ASP A 169 -22.77 -29.42 -8.28
CA ASP A 169 -21.53 -28.90 -7.64
C ASP A 169 -20.94 -29.95 -6.70
N GLY A 170 -19.65 -30.19 -6.81
CA GLY A 170 -18.93 -31.15 -5.98
C GLY A 170 -19.13 -32.62 -6.32
N GLN A 171 -19.95 -32.95 -7.33
CA GLN A 171 -20.21 -34.34 -7.73
C GLN A 171 -19.00 -34.97 -8.42
N TYR A 172 -18.29 -34.21 -9.24
CA TYR A 172 -17.08 -34.64 -9.91
C TYR A 172 -16.04 -33.51 -9.91
N VAL A 173 -14.77 -33.92 -9.97
CA VAL A 173 -13.62 -33.04 -10.23
C VAL A 173 -12.74 -33.70 -11.29
N LEU A 174 -12.01 -32.91 -12.07
CA LEU A 174 -10.94 -33.43 -12.90
C LEU A 174 -9.63 -33.34 -12.12
N ARG A 175 -8.90 -34.45 -12.04
CA ARG A 175 -7.59 -34.53 -11.36
C ARG A 175 -6.48 -34.86 -12.34
N ALA A 176 -5.32 -34.24 -12.15
CA ALA A 176 -4.09 -34.69 -12.79
C ALA A 176 -3.68 -36.07 -12.23
N LYS A 177 -3.14 -36.93 -13.09
CA LYS A 177 -2.66 -38.26 -12.71
C LYS A 177 -1.15 -38.24 -12.64
N ILE A 178 -0.61 -38.05 -11.44
CA ILE A 178 0.83 -37.88 -11.22
C ILE A 178 1.38 -38.99 -10.32
N ASP A 179 1.51 -38.74 -9.01
CA ASP A 179 2.06 -39.70 -8.06
C ASP A 179 1.48 -39.50 -6.66
N MET A 180 0.64 -40.45 -6.24
CA MET A 180 0.02 -40.39 -4.90
C MET A 180 1.01 -40.66 -3.76
N ALA A 181 2.21 -41.16 -4.05
CA ALA A 181 3.27 -41.37 -3.08
C ALA A 181 4.30 -40.23 -3.04
N SER A 182 4.16 -39.21 -3.87
CA SER A 182 5.08 -38.08 -3.91
C SER A 182 5.31 -37.45 -2.53
N PRO A 183 6.54 -37.12 -2.14
CA PRO A 183 6.80 -36.34 -0.92
C PRO A 183 6.20 -34.92 -1.01
N ASN A 184 6.04 -34.38 -2.23
CA ASN A 184 5.35 -33.12 -2.47
C ASN A 184 3.85 -33.37 -2.61
N ILE A 185 3.09 -32.89 -1.63
CA ILE A 185 1.62 -33.03 -1.58
C ILE A 185 0.92 -32.45 -2.81
N ASN A 186 1.49 -31.40 -3.42
CA ASN A 186 0.92 -30.76 -4.62
C ASN A 186 0.98 -31.65 -5.86
N LEU A 187 1.82 -32.69 -5.86
CA LEU A 187 1.93 -33.70 -6.93
C LEU A 187 1.06 -34.96 -6.69
N ARG A 188 0.31 -35.01 -5.58
CA ARG A 188 -0.57 -36.15 -5.27
C ARG A 188 -1.93 -35.98 -5.94
N ASP A 189 -1.96 -36.19 -7.24
CA ASP A 189 -3.13 -36.09 -8.11
C ASP A 189 -4.02 -34.86 -7.78
N PRO A 190 -3.50 -33.64 -7.99
CA PRO A 190 -4.24 -32.42 -7.65
C PRO A 190 -5.48 -32.25 -8.54
N ALA A 191 -6.53 -31.62 -7.99
CA ALA A 191 -7.69 -31.22 -8.78
C ALA A 191 -7.28 -30.06 -9.73
N ILE A 192 -7.66 -30.17 -11.01
CA ILE A 192 -7.40 -29.17 -12.03
C ILE A 192 -8.67 -28.49 -12.57
N TYR A 193 -9.86 -29.13 -12.42
CA TYR A 193 -11.17 -28.56 -12.70
C TYR A 193 -12.17 -28.95 -11.61
N ARG A 194 -13.10 -28.03 -11.33
CA ARG A 194 -14.24 -28.22 -10.42
C ARG A 194 -15.54 -27.78 -11.07
N ILE A 195 -16.68 -28.36 -10.64
CA ILE A 195 -18.02 -27.91 -11.02
C ILE A 195 -18.43 -26.78 -10.08
N ARG A 196 -18.87 -25.64 -10.65
CA ARG A 196 -19.44 -24.49 -9.93
C ARG A 196 -20.50 -23.83 -10.79
N ARG A 197 -21.74 -23.77 -10.31
CA ARG A 197 -22.86 -23.12 -11.00
C ARG A 197 -23.07 -21.70 -10.48
N VAL A 198 -22.14 -20.85 -10.81
CA VAL A 198 -22.13 -19.43 -10.39
C VAL A 198 -21.95 -18.57 -11.62
N HIS A 199 -22.71 -17.47 -11.67
CA HIS A 199 -22.57 -16.46 -12.72
C HIS A 199 -21.16 -15.83 -12.69
N HIS A 200 -20.47 -15.87 -13.81
CA HIS A 200 -19.16 -15.27 -13.97
C HIS A 200 -19.30 -13.87 -14.58
N GLN A 201 -18.64 -12.89 -14.00
CA GLN A 201 -18.80 -11.47 -14.39
C GLN A 201 -18.51 -11.18 -15.87
N ARG A 202 -17.61 -11.94 -16.50
CA ARG A 202 -17.23 -11.73 -17.90
C ARG A 202 -17.85 -12.75 -18.87
N THR A 203 -17.93 -14.00 -18.46
CA THR A 203 -18.43 -15.08 -19.32
C THR A 203 -19.91 -15.43 -19.06
N GLY A 204 -20.53 -14.80 -18.07
CA GLY A 204 -21.92 -15.08 -17.72
C GLY A 204 -22.11 -16.53 -17.26
N ASP A 205 -23.12 -17.18 -17.80
CA ASP A 205 -23.49 -18.58 -17.50
C ASP A 205 -22.95 -19.57 -18.54
N ALA A 206 -21.97 -19.14 -19.38
CA ALA A 206 -21.40 -20.00 -20.42
C ALA A 206 -20.56 -21.18 -19.86
N TRP A 207 -20.13 -21.08 -18.64
CA TRP A 207 -19.32 -22.09 -17.94
C TRP A 207 -19.97 -22.49 -16.62
N CYS A 208 -19.90 -23.79 -16.33
CA CYS A 208 -20.29 -24.37 -15.03
C CYS A 208 -19.16 -25.25 -14.45
N ILE A 209 -18.02 -25.32 -15.14
CA ILE A 209 -16.78 -25.89 -14.65
C ILE A 209 -15.69 -24.81 -14.71
N TYR A 210 -14.87 -24.76 -13.69
CA TYR A 210 -13.81 -23.76 -13.58
C TYR A 210 -12.47 -24.42 -13.29
N PRO A 211 -11.40 -23.98 -13.98
CA PRO A 211 -10.07 -24.49 -13.73
C PRO A 211 -9.56 -24.06 -12.36
N MET A 212 -8.68 -24.87 -11.77
CA MET A 212 -7.99 -24.52 -10.53
C MET A 212 -6.75 -23.66 -10.81
N TYR A 213 -6.36 -22.88 -9.82
CA TYR A 213 -5.26 -21.93 -9.90
C TYR A 213 -3.97 -22.54 -10.48
N ASP A 214 -3.47 -23.63 -9.90
CA ASP A 214 -2.20 -24.23 -10.32
C ASP A 214 -2.18 -24.68 -11.78
N TYR A 215 -3.33 -25.09 -12.30
CA TYR A 215 -3.49 -25.47 -13.70
C TYR A 215 -3.60 -24.26 -14.63
N THR A 216 -4.38 -23.25 -14.22
CA THR A 216 -4.62 -22.05 -15.05
C THR A 216 -3.40 -21.19 -15.16
N HIS A 217 -2.70 -21.01 -14.05
CA HIS A 217 -1.61 -20.05 -13.89
C HIS A 217 -0.45 -20.31 -14.87
N CYS A 218 0.08 -21.54 -14.89
CA CYS A 218 1.18 -21.91 -15.75
C CYS A 218 0.81 -21.85 -17.24
N ILE A 219 -0.39 -22.29 -17.60
CA ILE A 219 -0.86 -22.28 -18.99
C ILE A 219 -1.10 -20.85 -19.48
N SER A 220 -1.71 -20.00 -18.64
CA SER A 220 -1.90 -18.58 -18.99
C SER A 220 -0.56 -17.87 -19.19
N ASP A 221 0.43 -18.13 -18.33
CA ASP A 221 1.79 -17.62 -18.49
C ASP A 221 2.40 -18.07 -19.84
N ALA A 222 2.21 -19.32 -20.22
CA ALA A 222 2.72 -19.87 -21.47
C ALA A 222 2.01 -19.27 -22.69
N ILE A 223 0.69 -19.09 -22.64
CA ILE A 223 -0.10 -18.48 -23.72
C ILE A 223 0.32 -17.02 -23.95
N GLU A 224 0.56 -16.28 -22.88
CA GLU A 224 0.99 -14.88 -22.93
C GLU A 224 2.47 -14.70 -23.28
N GLY A 225 3.23 -15.78 -23.39
CA GLY A 225 4.66 -15.74 -23.69
C GLY A 225 5.49 -15.12 -22.55
N ILE A 226 5.03 -15.25 -21.32
CA ILE A 226 5.78 -14.85 -20.13
C ILE A 226 7.08 -15.67 -20.09
N THR A 227 8.19 -15.02 -19.76
CA THR A 227 9.49 -15.66 -19.69
C THR A 227 9.90 -15.98 -18.25
N HIS A 228 9.64 -15.02 -17.34
CA HIS A 228 10.00 -15.11 -15.93
C HIS A 228 8.73 -14.87 -15.09
N SER A 229 8.23 -15.97 -14.54
CA SER A 229 7.02 -16.03 -13.73
C SER A 229 7.39 -15.77 -12.26
N LEU A 230 7.39 -14.48 -11.84
CA LEU A 230 7.79 -14.09 -10.50
C LEU A 230 6.63 -14.23 -9.53
N CYS A 231 6.83 -14.93 -8.41
CA CYS A 231 5.83 -15.15 -7.36
C CYS A 231 6.45 -15.20 -5.97
N THR A 232 5.64 -15.28 -4.92
CA THR A 232 6.13 -15.37 -3.55
C THR A 232 6.52 -16.80 -3.16
N LEU A 233 7.36 -16.95 -2.13
CA LEU A 233 7.89 -18.24 -1.65
C LEU A 233 6.79 -19.26 -1.26
N GLU A 234 5.58 -18.83 -1.00
CA GLU A 234 4.46 -19.74 -0.73
C GLU A 234 4.14 -20.66 -1.92
N PHE A 235 4.58 -20.32 -3.11
CA PHE A 235 4.43 -21.13 -4.33
C PHE A 235 5.64 -21.99 -4.68
N GLU A 236 6.68 -22.04 -3.84
CA GLU A 236 7.89 -22.83 -4.12
C GLU A 236 7.55 -24.32 -4.27
N ASP A 237 6.74 -24.86 -3.38
CA ASP A 237 6.29 -26.25 -3.44
C ASP A 237 5.30 -26.52 -4.59
N HIS A 238 4.73 -25.48 -5.21
CA HIS A 238 3.84 -25.57 -6.37
C HIS A 238 4.62 -25.61 -7.71
N ARG A 239 5.88 -25.14 -7.74
CA ARG A 239 6.67 -25.10 -8.97
C ARG A 239 6.82 -26.46 -9.67
N PRO A 240 7.03 -27.60 -8.97
CA PRO A 240 7.05 -28.89 -9.65
C PRO A 240 5.75 -29.24 -10.37
N LEU A 241 4.60 -28.80 -9.87
CA LEU A 241 3.31 -28.95 -10.56
C LEU A 241 3.20 -28.00 -11.76
N TYR A 242 3.66 -26.77 -11.62
CA TYR A 242 3.75 -25.78 -12.71
C TYR A 242 4.53 -26.34 -13.90
N ASP A 243 5.73 -26.86 -13.64
CA ASP A 243 6.58 -27.46 -14.67
C ASP A 243 5.95 -28.73 -15.24
N TRP A 244 5.39 -29.62 -14.39
CA TRP A 244 4.74 -30.85 -14.85
C TRP A 244 3.60 -30.56 -15.83
N VAL A 245 2.73 -29.60 -15.56
CA VAL A 245 1.61 -29.26 -16.45
C VAL A 245 2.14 -28.81 -17.82
N LEU A 246 3.14 -27.94 -17.85
CA LEU A 246 3.73 -27.45 -19.10
C LEU A 246 4.48 -28.55 -19.87
N ASP A 247 5.14 -29.47 -19.18
CA ASP A 247 5.84 -30.60 -19.78
C ASP A 247 4.89 -31.60 -20.45
N GLN A 248 3.65 -31.74 -19.94
CA GLN A 248 2.65 -32.64 -20.53
C GLN A 248 1.92 -32.00 -21.73
N LEU A 249 1.97 -30.69 -21.88
CA LEU A 249 1.20 -29.94 -22.89
C LEU A 249 2.11 -29.31 -23.93
N GLN A 250 1.62 -29.21 -25.17
CA GLN A 250 2.31 -28.48 -26.24
C GLN A 250 1.92 -26.99 -26.16
N THR A 251 2.43 -26.30 -25.14
CA THR A 251 2.20 -24.88 -24.95
C THR A 251 3.15 -24.02 -25.81
N PRO A 252 2.77 -22.77 -26.15
CA PRO A 252 3.58 -21.90 -27.02
C PRO A 252 4.91 -21.48 -26.38
N ALA A 253 5.03 -21.51 -25.05
CA ALA A 253 6.23 -21.17 -24.30
C ALA A 253 6.32 -22.03 -23.04
N HIS A 254 7.50 -22.09 -22.43
CA HIS A 254 7.75 -22.71 -21.14
C HIS A 254 8.35 -21.67 -20.18
N PRO A 255 7.52 -20.86 -19.50
CA PRO A 255 7.98 -19.86 -18.55
C PRO A 255 8.71 -20.50 -17.36
N GLN A 256 9.62 -19.75 -16.75
CA GLN A 256 10.33 -20.18 -15.55
C GLN A 256 9.72 -19.53 -14.32
N GLN A 257 9.18 -20.31 -13.40
CA GLN A 257 8.71 -19.81 -12.11
C GLN A 257 9.91 -19.53 -11.20
N ILE A 258 9.91 -18.33 -10.57
CA ILE A 258 10.98 -17.87 -9.69
C ILE A 258 10.33 -17.25 -8.46
N GLU A 259 10.66 -17.77 -7.28
CA GLU A 259 10.06 -17.34 -6.02
C GLU A 259 10.95 -16.35 -5.27
N PHE A 260 10.31 -15.39 -4.61
CA PHE A 260 10.93 -14.39 -3.73
C PHE A 260 10.20 -14.26 -2.41
N ALA A 261 10.88 -13.77 -1.38
CA ALA A 261 10.32 -13.59 -0.04
C ALA A 261 9.19 -12.55 -0.05
N ARG A 262 8.05 -12.91 0.55
CA ARG A 262 6.95 -11.97 0.78
C ARG A 262 7.38 -10.86 1.74
N LEU A 263 6.70 -9.71 1.67
CA LEU A 263 6.89 -8.63 2.62
C LEU A 263 6.18 -8.96 3.94
N GLN A 264 6.94 -8.94 5.02
CA GLN A 264 6.44 -8.93 6.39
C GLN A 264 6.83 -7.60 7.01
N LEU A 265 5.85 -6.75 7.30
CA LEU A 265 6.05 -5.41 7.84
C LEU A 265 5.55 -5.37 9.27
N GLU A 266 6.37 -4.86 10.19
CA GLU A 266 5.99 -4.69 11.59
C GLU A 266 4.74 -3.83 11.76
N TYR A 267 4.00 -4.04 12.85
CA TYR A 267 2.78 -3.29 13.21
C TYR A 267 1.68 -3.34 12.14
N THR A 268 1.71 -4.35 11.24
CA THR A 268 0.71 -4.52 10.19
C THR A 268 0.21 -5.95 10.09
N ILE A 269 -0.98 -6.08 9.55
CA ILE A 269 -1.58 -7.35 9.12
C ILE A 269 -1.84 -7.25 7.62
N VAL A 270 -1.46 -8.28 6.87
CA VAL A 270 -1.71 -8.37 5.43
C VAL A 270 -2.64 -9.53 5.06
N SER A 271 -3.09 -10.31 6.06
CA SER A 271 -4.08 -11.37 5.87
C SER A 271 -5.42 -10.78 5.45
N LYS A 272 -5.90 -11.12 4.26
CA LYS A 272 -7.19 -10.65 3.72
C LYS A 272 -8.35 -10.89 4.68
N ARG A 273 -8.42 -12.08 5.30
CA ARG A 273 -9.48 -12.41 6.26
C ARG A 273 -9.49 -11.44 7.45
N LYS A 274 -8.30 -11.17 8.02
CA LYS A 274 -8.17 -10.27 9.17
C LYS A 274 -8.42 -8.80 8.77
N LEU A 275 -7.96 -8.38 7.59
CA LEU A 275 -8.26 -7.03 7.06
C LEU A 275 -9.77 -6.84 6.84
N ASN A 276 -10.44 -7.85 6.26
CA ASN A 276 -11.89 -7.81 6.11
C ASN A 276 -12.60 -7.74 7.47
N GLN A 277 -12.11 -8.44 8.48
CA GLN A 277 -12.66 -8.39 9.84
C GLN A 277 -12.55 -6.98 10.43
N LEU A 278 -11.39 -6.30 10.29
CA LEU A 278 -11.23 -4.91 10.74
C LEU A 278 -12.26 -3.96 10.12
N VAL A 279 -12.58 -4.15 8.84
CA VAL A 279 -13.55 -3.32 8.12
C VAL A 279 -14.98 -3.66 8.52
N THR A 280 -15.35 -4.95 8.54
CA THR A 280 -16.73 -5.39 8.79
C THR A 280 -17.15 -5.18 10.24
N GLU A 281 -16.23 -5.32 11.19
CA GLU A 281 -16.45 -5.07 12.62
C GLU A 281 -16.21 -3.59 13.00
N LYS A 282 -15.91 -2.72 12.02
CA LYS A 282 -15.77 -1.26 12.18
C LYS A 282 -14.64 -0.82 13.12
N HIS A 283 -13.55 -1.59 13.19
CA HIS A 283 -12.33 -1.16 13.86
C HIS A 283 -11.60 -0.06 13.07
N VAL A 284 -11.86 -0.01 11.77
CA VAL A 284 -11.42 1.02 10.81
C VAL A 284 -12.59 1.50 9.96
N ASN A 285 -12.47 2.68 9.32
CA ASN A 285 -13.56 3.32 8.58
C ASN A 285 -13.77 2.76 7.16
N GLY A 286 -12.98 1.78 6.74
CA GLY A 286 -13.09 1.17 5.42
C GLY A 286 -11.73 0.66 4.92
N TRP A 287 -11.73 0.15 3.69
CA TRP A 287 -10.51 -0.36 3.05
C TRP A 287 -9.47 0.72 2.73
N ASP A 288 -9.89 1.97 2.66
CA ASP A 288 -9.06 3.14 2.43
C ASP A 288 -8.74 3.93 3.71
N ASP A 289 -9.05 3.38 4.89
CA ASP A 289 -8.67 4.00 6.17
C ASP A 289 -7.14 4.22 6.19
N PRO A 290 -6.66 5.43 6.52
CA PRO A 290 -5.22 5.73 6.56
C PRO A 290 -4.38 4.84 7.47
N ARG A 291 -4.98 4.10 8.39
CA ARG A 291 -4.30 3.14 9.26
C ARG A 291 -4.15 1.75 8.63
N MET A 292 -4.85 1.50 7.52
CA MET A 292 -4.79 0.23 6.82
C MET A 292 -3.54 0.15 5.93
N PRO A 293 -2.88 -1.03 5.85
CA PRO A 293 -1.72 -1.22 4.99
C PRO A 293 -2.10 -1.43 3.51
N THR A 294 -3.34 -1.15 3.14
CA THR A 294 -3.80 -1.16 1.75
C THR A 294 -3.18 -0.02 0.95
N ILE A 295 -2.98 -0.20 -0.35
CA ILE A 295 -2.48 0.89 -1.22
C ILE A 295 -3.47 2.07 -1.19
N ALA A 296 -4.77 1.81 -1.16
CA ALA A 296 -5.80 2.83 -1.01
C ALA A 296 -5.67 3.61 0.31
N GLY A 297 -5.45 2.91 1.43
CA GLY A 297 -5.22 3.53 2.74
C GLY A 297 -3.94 4.36 2.78
N LEU A 298 -2.84 3.83 2.29
CA LEU A 298 -1.56 4.54 2.20
C LEU A 298 -1.68 5.81 1.33
N ARG A 299 -2.37 5.72 0.19
CA ARG A 299 -2.65 6.89 -0.68
C ARG A 299 -3.46 7.95 0.05
N ARG A 300 -4.53 7.57 0.75
CA ARG A 300 -5.38 8.48 1.54
C ARG A 300 -4.63 9.07 2.74
N ALA A 301 -3.71 8.31 3.33
CA ALA A 301 -2.80 8.79 4.37
C ALA A 301 -1.78 9.84 3.86
N GLY A 302 -1.62 9.97 2.55
CA GLY A 302 -0.72 10.94 1.94
C GLY A 302 0.64 10.36 1.51
N PHE A 303 0.82 9.05 1.53
CA PHE A 303 2.00 8.43 0.94
C PHE A 303 2.09 8.75 -0.55
N THR A 304 3.30 8.82 -1.06
CA THR A 304 3.57 9.08 -2.47
C THR A 304 3.96 7.78 -3.19
N PRO A 305 3.67 7.67 -4.48
CA PRO A 305 4.14 6.53 -5.28
C PRO A 305 5.65 6.36 -5.21
N LYS A 306 6.39 7.47 -5.23
CA LYS A 306 7.86 7.46 -5.13
C LYS A 306 8.32 6.83 -3.82
N ALA A 307 7.76 7.24 -2.68
CA ALA A 307 8.15 6.71 -1.38
C ALA A 307 7.88 5.19 -1.26
N ILE A 308 6.78 4.70 -1.84
CA ILE A 308 6.48 3.25 -1.85
C ILE A 308 7.48 2.50 -2.74
N ARG A 309 7.83 3.03 -3.93
CA ARG A 309 8.86 2.40 -4.78
C ARG A 309 10.23 2.41 -4.12
N ASP A 310 10.64 3.54 -3.55
CA ASP A 310 11.91 3.66 -2.82
C ASP A 310 11.98 2.67 -1.64
N PHE A 311 10.87 2.48 -0.93
CA PHE A 311 10.76 1.46 0.11
C PHE A 311 10.96 0.05 -0.45
N CYS A 312 10.26 -0.30 -1.54
CA CYS A 312 10.37 -1.63 -2.16
C CYS A 312 11.79 -1.89 -2.68
N GLU A 313 12.46 -0.89 -3.24
CA GLU A 313 13.85 -0.98 -3.68
C GLU A 313 14.80 -1.17 -2.49
N ARG A 314 14.65 -0.36 -1.44
CA ARG A 314 15.50 -0.37 -0.24
C ARG A 314 15.47 -1.69 0.52
N ILE A 315 14.32 -2.31 0.65
CA ILE A 315 14.20 -3.62 1.31
C ILE A 315 14.75 -4.78 0.46
N GLY A 316 14.90 -4.56 -0.84
CA GLY A 316 15.47 -5.53 -1.77
C GLY A 316 14.65 -6.79 -1.98
N ILE A 317 15.22 -7.71 -2.77
CA ILE A 317 14.60 -9.00 -3.12
C ILE A 317 15.48 -10.14 -2.63
N THR A 318 14.93 -10.98 -1.78
CA THR A 318 15.62 -12.10 -1.13
C THR A 318 14.81 -13.39 -1.25
N LYS A 319 15.43 -14.53 -0.95
CA LYS A 319 14.79 -15.85 -0.80
C LYS A 319 14.48 -16.23 0.66
N GLN A 320 14.71 -15.32 1.60
CA GLN A 320 14.44 -15.56 3.00
C GLN A 320 13.42 -14.55 3.51
N ASN A 321 12.36 -15.04 4.15
CA ASN A 321 11.39 -14.18 4.81
C ASN A 321 12.08 -13.44 5.96
N SER A 322 11.85 -12.14 6.04
CA SER A 322 12.35 -11.28 7.12
C SER A 322 11.31 -10.24 7.47
N TRP A 323 11.26 -9.87 8.73
CA TRP A 323 10.46 -8.74 9.19
C TRP A 323 11.18 -7.43 8.84
N ILE A 324 10.45 -6.52 8.26
CA ILE A 324 10.91 -5.17 7.95
C ILE A 324 10.32 -4.23 9.00
N GLU A 325 11.17 -3.42 9.61
CA GLU A 325 10.73 -2.41 10.56
C GLU A 325 9.83 -1.36 9.87
N MET A 326 8.72 -1.01 10.50
CA MET A 326 7.82 0.07 10.00
C MET A 326 8.59 1.38 9.81
N GLY A 327 9.58 1.65 10.65
CA GLY A 327 10.44 2.83 10.54
C GLY A 327 11.12 3.00 9.18
N VAL A 328 11.39 1.91 8.44
CA VAL A 328 11.97 1.97 7.08
C VAL A 328 10.98 2.58 6.09
N LEU A 329 9.70 2.17 6.15
CA LEU A 329 8.64 2.75 5.31
C LEU A 329 8.41 4.22 5.67
N GLU A 330 8.31 4.53 6.96
CA GLU A 330 8.14 5.90 7.46
C GLU A 330 9.34 6.79 7.10
N TYR A 331 10.55 6.24 7.06
CA TYR A 331 11.75 6.95 6.62
C TYR A 331 11.67 7.33 5.14
N CYS A 332 11.29 6.40 4.26
CA CYS A 332 11.15 6.67 2.82
C CYS A 332 10.16 7.81 2.55
N ILE A 333 9.01 7.81 3.25
CA ILE A 333 8.04 8.89 3.07
C ILE A 333 8.53 10.22 3.64
N ARG A 334 9.26 10.22 4.77
CA ARG A 334 9.85 11.45 5.32
C ARG A 334 10.91 12.04 4.38
N GLU A 335 11.77 11.23 3.77
CA GLU A 335 12.76 11.69 2.78
C GLU A 335 12.06 12.38 1.62
N ASP A 336 11.09 11.72 1.01
CA ASP A 336 10.36 12.28 -0.14
C ASP A 336 9.63 13.58 0.23
N LEU A 337 8.92 13.59 1.34
CA LEU A 337 8.17 14.77 1.77
C LEU A 337 9.07 15.91 2.27
N ASN A 338 10.21 15.62 2.88
CA ASN A 338 11.15 16.66 3.24
C ASN A 338 11.66 17.41 2.02
N GLU A 339 11.85 16.70 0.93
CA GLU A 339 12.31 17.27 -0.34
C GLU A 339 11.21 17.98 -1.13
N ASN A 340 9.96 17.45 -1.12
CA ASN A 340 8.96 17.85 -2.09
C ASN A 340 7.71 18.52 -1.49
N ALA A 341 7.44 18.38 -0.18
CA ALA A 341 6.24 18.93 0.42
C ALA A 341 6.33 20.47 0.56
N LEU A 342 5.23 21.14 0.23
CA LEU A 342 5.08 22.57 0.46
C LEU A 342 5.04 22.87 1.96
N ARG A 343 5.68 23.95 2.39
CA ARG A 343 5.63 24.41 3.78
C ARG A 343 4.37 25.24 3.98
N ALA A 344 3.69 25.02 5.10
CA ALA A 344 2.52 25.79 5.51
C ALA A 344 2.49 25.94 7.03
N MET A 345 1.78 26.91 7.55
CA MET A 345 1.58 27.08 8.97
C MET A 345 0.17 26.62 9.37
N ALA A 346 0.10 25.78 10.40
CA ALA A 346 -1.13 25.31 11.00
C ALA A 346 -0.96 25.29 12.52
N VAL A 347 -1.95 25.74 13.23
CA VAL A 347 -2.00 25.75 14.70
C VAL A 347 -3.07 24.75 15.14
N LEU A 348 -2.64 23.71 15.82
CA LEU A 348 -3.50 22.59 16.21
C LEU A 348 -4.23 22.86 17.53
N GLN A 349 -3.53 23.49 18.47
CA GLN A 349 -4.10 23.90 19.76
C GLN A 349 -3.92 25.41 19.94
N PRO A 350 -4.88 26.23 19.45
CA PRO A 350 -4.70 27.68 19.38
C PRO A 350 -4.61 28.34 20.76
N LEU A 351 -3.61 29.22 20.90
CA LEU A 351 -3.51 30.20 21.97
C LEU A 351 -3.46 31.60 21.34
N ARG A 352 -4.31 32.47 21.80
CA ARG A 352 -4.50 33.82 21.27
C ARG A 352 -3.36 34.74 21.71
N VAL A 353 -2.83 35.53 20.77
CA VAL A 353 -1.79 36.55 21.01
C VAL A 353 -2.29 37.89 20.44
N VAL A 354 -2.35 38.92 21.27
CA VAL A 354 -2.79 40.27 20.90
C VAL A 354 -1.64 41.24 21.02
N PHE A 355 -1.37 42.00 19.97
CA PHE A 355 -0.31 42.99 19.93
C PHE A 355 -0.77 44.39 20.38
N ASP A 356 -0.17 44.91 21.45
CA ASP A 356 -0.54 46.21 22.01
C ASP A 356 -0.12 47.39 21.12
N ASN A 357 0.95 47.23 20.38
CA ASN A 357 1.56 48.25 19.51
C ASN A 357 1.30 48.03 18.01
N TYR A 358 0.25 47.34 17.64
CA TYR A 358 -0.13 47.11 16.23
C TYR A 358 -1.57 47.64 15.99
N PRO A 359 -1.80 48.42 14.90
CA PRO A 359 -3.12 48.97 14.61
C PRO A 359 -4.20 47.91 14.38
N GLU A 360 -5.46 48.21 14.80
CA GLU A 360 -6.60 47.28 14.73
C GLU A 360 -6.90 46.84 13.29
N ASP A 361 -6.94 47.82 12.38
CA ASP A 361 -7.37 47.61 11.00
C ASP A 361 -6.22 47.31 10.03
N GLN A 362 -4.98 47.18 10.53
CA GLN A 362 -3.83 46.95 9.68
C GLN A 362 -3.69 45.44 9.40
N VAL A 363 -3.58 45.10 8.12
CA VAL A 363 -3.25 43.75 7.64
C VAL A 363 -2.09 43.85 6.67
N GLU A 364 -0.99 43.18 7.00
CA GLU A 364 0.15 43.08 6.12
C GLU A 364 0.16 41.73 5.41
N GLN A 365 0.51 41.72 4.13
CA GLN A 365 0.72 40.47 3.37
C GLN A 365 2.23 40.14 3.40
N LEU A 366 2.60 39.20 4.27
CA LEU A 366 3.97 38.79 4.40
C LEU A 366 4.32 37.67 3.41
N GLU A 367 5.40 37.84 2.69
CA GLU A 367 5.85 36.88 1.70
C GLU A 367 6.69 35.78 2.38
N VAL A 368 6.23 34.52 2.28
CA VAL A 368 6.90 33.36 2.88
C VAL A 368 7.17 32.30 1.81
N SER A 369 8.39 31.74 1.80
CA SER A 369 8.77 30.68 0.86
C SER A 369 7.96 29.40 1.07
N ASN A 370 7.51 28.79 -0.04
CA ASN A 370 6.83 27.51 -0.02
C ASN A 370 7.80 26.34 0.29
N HIS A 371 9.10 26.52 0.06
CA HIS A 371 10.12 25.55 0.43
C HIS A 371 11.47 26.26 0.70
N PRO A 372 12.21 25.86 1.76
CA PRO A 372 13.45 26.57 2.14
C PRO A 372 14.61 26.37 1.15
N GLN A 373 14.61 25.27 0.40
CA GLN A 373 15.71 24.87 -0.50
C GLN A 373 15.31 24.84 -1.98
N LYS A 374 14.01 25.06 -2.30
CA LYS A 374 13.47 25.00 -3.66
C LYS A 374 12.75 26.30 -4.03
N PRO A 375 13.49 27.33 -4.43
CA PRO A 375 12.90 28.63 -4.82
C PRO A 375 11.90 28.51 -5.97
N GLU A 376 12.05 27.50 -6.82
CA GLU A 376 11.14 27.20 -7.94
C GLU A 376 9.73 26.85 -7.51
N LEU A 377 9.53 26.41 -6.28
CA LEU A 377 8.20 26.17 -5.68
C LEU A 377 7.51 27.48 -5.29
N GLY A 378 8.21 28.62 -5.43
CA GLY A 378 7.64 29.93 -5.25
C GLY A 378 7.43 30.31 -3.78
N LYS A 379 6.60 31.35 -3.62
CA LYS A 379 6.26 31.95 -2.33
C LYS A 379 4.76 32.12 -2.22
N ARG A 380 4.30 32.32 -1.00
CA ARG A 380 2.88 32.59 -0.69
C ARG A 380 2.74 33.84 0.18
N GLN A 381 1.58 34.45 0.12
CA GLN A 381 1.23 35.60 0.97
C GLN A 381 0.53 35.10 2.23
N VAL A 382 1.04 35.50 3.38
CA VAL A 382 0.48 35.15 4.69
C VAL A 382 0.02 36.44 5.36
N PRO A 383 -1.30 36.60 5.61
CA PRO A 383 -1.84 37.78 6.28
C PRO A 383 -1.35 37.87 7.73
N PHE A 384 -0.77 39.00 8.11
CA PHE A 384 -0.40 39.34 9.48
C PHE A 384 -1.31 40.43 10.00
N SER A 385 -1.87 40.25 11.21
CA SER A 385 -2.83 41.16 11.82
C SER A 385 -2.55 41.35 13.31
N LYS A 386 -3.25 42.27 13.95
CA LYS A 386 -3.14 42.57 15.40
C LYS A 386 -3.32 41.35 16.29
N VAL A 387 -4.15 40.39 15.86
CA VAL A 387 -4.39 39.16 16.61
C VAL A 387 -3.93 37.97 15.79
N ILE A 388 -3.07 37.18 16.40
CA ILE A 388 -2.61 35.91 15.84
C ILE A 388 -2.87 34.75 16.80
N LEU A 389 -2.79 33.54 16.27
CA LEU A 389 -2.85 32.28 17.03
C LEU A 389 -1.50 31.60 16.93
N ILE A 390 -1.03 31.05 18.04
CA ILE A 390 0.17 30.22 18.15
C ILE A 390 -0.19 28.87 18.76
N GLU A 391 0.73 27.89 18.71
CA GLU A 391 0.54 26.65 19.47
C GLU A 391 0.56 26.94 20.97
N ARG A 392 -0.36 26.32 21.70
CA ARG A 392 -0.42 26.45 23.17
C ARG A 392 0.90 26.06 23.83
N ASP A 393 1.57 25.02 23.32
CA ASP A 393 2.85 24.55 23.80
C ASP A 393 4.02 25.50 23.48
N ASP A 394 3.81 26.50 22.64
CA ASP A 394 4.82 27.54 22.35
C ASP A 394 4.88 28.63 23.42
N PHE A 395 4.03 28.55 24.45
CA PHE A 395 4.11 29.38 25.65
C PHE A 395 4.19 28.53 26.93
N ALA A 396 5.03 28.93 27.89
CA ALA A 396 5.10 28.34 29.20
C ALA A 396 5.29 29.39 30.29
N GLU A 397 4.47 29.36 31.36
CA GLU A 397 4.70 30.18 32.55
C GLU A 397 5.90 29.68 33.35
N VAL A 398 6.01 28.35 33.49
CA VAL A 398 7.15 27.67 34.12
C VAL A 398 7.87 26.85 33.06
N PRO A 399 8.87 27.43 32.39
CA PRO A 399 9.53 26.76 31.26
C PRO A 399 10.38 25.57 31.74
N PRO A 400 10.32 24.43 31.04
CA PRO A 400 11.24 23.33 31.28
C PRO A 400 12.69 23.71 30.91
N PRO A 401 13.71 22.95 31.37
CA PRO A 401 15.09 23.20 31.02
C PRO A 401 15.31 23.27 29.51
N LYS A 402 16.12 24.27 29.07
CA LYS A 402 16.44 24.51 27.65
C LYS A 402 15.23 24.93 26.76
N TYR A 403 14.14 25.39 27.33
CA TYR A 403 13.01 25.93 26.60
C TYR A 403 13.44 27.15 25.78
N LYS A 404 13.12 27.17 24.49
CA LYS A 404 13.49 28.22 23.54
C LYS A 404 12.25 28.77 22.82
N ARG A 405 11.15 28.90 23.53
CA ARG A 405 9.89 29.41 23.04
C ARG A 405 9.45 30.59 23.91
N LEU A 406 8.22 31.05 23.79
CA LEU A 406 7.75 32.25 24.47
C LEU A 406 7.50 31.99 25.97
N ILE A 407 7.93 32.95 26.77
CA ILE A 407 7.63 33.04 28.23
C ILE A 407 7.21 34.47 28.55
N GLU A 408 6.58 34.70 29.70
CA GLU A 408 6.30 36.07 30.14
C GLU A 408 7.61 36.88 30.27
N GLY A 409 7.63 38.11 29.72
CA GLY A 409 8.82 38.94 29.64
C GLY A 409 9.86 38.52 28.59
N GLY A 410 9.67 37.33 27.96
CA GLY A 410 10.58 36.76 26.97
C GLY A 410 10.26 37.15 25.54
N GLU A 411 11.23 36.88 24.65
CA GLU A 411 11.12 37.16 23.23
C GLU A 411 11.23 35.90 22.39
N VAL A 412 10.50 35.86 21.26
CA VAL A 412 10.61 34.81 20.26
C VAL A 412 10.37 35.37 18.86
N ARG A 413 10.94 34.74 17.83
CA ARG A 413 10.68 35.10 16.43
C ARG A 413 9.46 34.35 15.91
N LEU A 414 8.55 35.08 15.27
CA LEU A 414 7.51 34.50 14.44
C LEU A 414 8.07 34.12 13.07
N ARG A 415 7.73 32.92 12.60
CA ARG A 415 8.20 32.40 11.30
C ARG A 415 7.83 33.36 10.16
N GLY A 416 8.84 33.84 9.41
CA GLY A 416 8.63 34.78 8.31
C GLY A 416 8.08 36.15 8.68
N ALA A 417 8.09 36.52 9.96
CA ALA A 417 7.56 37.77 10.48
C ALA A 417 8.53 38.43 11.49
N TYR A 418 8.01 39.00 12.51
CA TYR A 418 8.69 39.84 13.50
C TYR A 418 9.19 39.05 14.70
N VAL A 419 10.03 39.70 15.49
CA VAL A 419 10.29 39.34 16.89
C VAL A 419 9.19 39.93 17.74
N ILE A 420 8.67 39.14 18.67
CA ILE A 420 7.64 39.53 19.63
C ILE A 420 8.13 39.34 21.05
N LYS A 421 7.59 40.13 21.98
CA LYS A 421 7.84 40.02 23.41
C LYS A 421 6.51 39.86 24.14
N CYS A 422 6.38 38.86 25.01
CA CYS A 422 5.22 38.69 25.87
C CYS A 422 5.30 39.67 27.04
N ASN A 423 4.31 40.55 27.18
CA ASN A 423 4.25 41.56 28.24
C ASN A 423 3.43 41.08 29.45
N SER A 424 2.32 40.38 29.21
CA SER A 424 1.47 39.82 30.26
C SER A 424 0.62 38.67 29.75
N VAL A 425 0.08 37.89 30.69
CA VAL A 425 -0.75 36.72 30.47
C VAL A 425 -2.16 36.99 31.00
N ILE A 426 -3.17 36.71 30.23
CA ILE A 426 -4.59 36.79 30.63
C ILE A 426 -5.12 35.38 30.86
N LYS A 427 -5.79 35.20 31.99
CA LYS A 427 -6.38 33.91 32.40
C LYS A 427 -7.88 34.02 32.57
N ASP A 428 -8.57 32.90 32.41
CA ASP A 428 -9.97 32.77 32.78
C ASP A 428 -10.16 32.60 34.32
N ASP A 429 -11.40 32.53 34.76
CA ASP A 429 -11.74 32.36 36.17
C ASP A 429 -11.25 31.00 36.76
N ALA A 430 -10.97 30.03 35.90
CA ALA A 430 -10.41 28.71 36.27
C ALA A 430 -8.88 28.70 36.30
N GLY A 431 -8.23 29.82 35.93
CA GLY A 431 -6.78 29.97 35.89
C GLY A 431 -6.12 29.48 34.59
N ASN A 432 -6.90 29.12 33.58
CA ASN A 432 -6.36 28.72 32.28
C ASN A 432 -5.93 29.95 31.47
N ILE A 433 -4.81 29.86 30.80
CA ILE A 433 -4.32 30.90 29.90
C ILE A 433 -5.21 30.96 28.66
N ILE A 434 -5.82 32.13 28.41
CA ILE A 434 -6.71 32.37 27.28
C ILE A 434 -6.14 33.36 26.25
N GLU A 435 -5.24 34.25 26.68
CA GLU A 435 -4.63 35.27 25.80
C GLU A 435 -3.26 35.70 26.32
N LEU A 436 -2.38 36.03 25.42
CA LEU A 436 -1.11 36.70 25.68
C LEU A 436 -1.15 38.13 25.13
N ARG A 437 -0.75 39.10 25.93
CA ARG A 437 -0.51 40.48 25.48
C ARG A 437 0.95 40.62 25.12
N CYS A 438 1.23 41.00 23.87
CA CYS A 438 2.59 41.07 23.35
C CYS A 438 2.86 42.41 22.67
N SER A 439 4.11 42.75 22.52
CA SER A 439 4.59 43.82 21.65
C SER A 439 5.44 43.29 20.51
N ILE A 440 5.37 43.97 19.36
CA ILE A 440 6.17 43.64 18.17
C ILE A 440 7.38 44.59 18.09
N ASP A 441 8.55 44.02 17.78
CA ASP A 441 9.69 44.79 17.33
C ASP A 441 9.61 44.99 15.80
N LEU A 442 9.05 46.11 15.39
CA LEU A 442 8.75 46.43 13.97
C LEU A 442 10.00 46.49 13.09
N ASP A 443 11.19 46.71 13.67
CA ASP A 443 12.45 46.76 12.92
C ASP A 443 13.03 45.38 12.60
N THR A 444 12.35 44.29 13.00
CA THR A 444 12.88 42.93 12.88
C THR A 444 12.28 42.09 11.74
N LEU A 445 11.47 42.67 10.86
CA LEU A 445 10.96 41.97 9.70
C LEU A 445 12.12 41.54 8.79
N GLY A 446 12.32 40.24 8.60
CA GLY A 446 13.34 39.65 7.75
C GLY A 446 14.80 39.80 8.27
N LYS A 447 15.03 40.39 9.45
CA LYS A 447 16.38 40.59 10.03
C LYS A 447 16.41 40.36 11.53
N ASN A 448 17.57 40.08 12.08
CA ASN A 448 17.76 39.95 13.52
C ASN A 448 17.74 41.33 14.21
N PRO A 449 17.28 41.40 15.47
CA PRO A 449 17.35 42.62 16.25
C PRO A 449 18.80 43.00 16.56
N GLU A 450 19.09 44.30 16.61
CA GLU A 450 20.42 44.80 16.95
C GLU A 450 20.73 44.63 18.44
N GLY A 451 21.98 44.30 18.74
CA GLY A 451 22.48 44.23 20.11
C GLY A 451 21.99 43.06 20.98
N ARG A 452 21.12 42.20 20.47
CA ARG A 452 20.61 41.04 21.21
C ARG A 452 20.32 39.84 20.32
N LYS A 453 20.37 38.65 20.89
CA LYS A 453 20.09 37.38 20.21
C LYS A 453 18.79 36.80 20.70
N VAL A 454 17.79 36.71 19.81
CA VAL A 454 16.52 36.00 20.06
C VAL A 454 16.70 34.53 19.72
N LYS A 455 16.32 33.65 20.65
CA LYS A 455 16.40 32.20 20.51
C LYS A 455 15.00 31.63 20.27
N GLY A 456 14.89 30.78 19.28
CA GLY A 456 13.63 30.12 18.93
C GLY A 456 12.85 30.84 17.86
N VAL A 457 12.13 30.02 17.09
CA VAL A 457 11.20 30.46 16.05
C VAL A 457 9.94 29.64 16.22
N ILE A 458 8.77 30.30 16.28
CA ILE A 458 7.47 29.65 16.34
C ILE A 458 6.65 29.96 15.09
N HIS A 459 5.75 29.08 14.73
CA HIS A 459 4.79 29.30 13.65
C HIS A 459 3.49 29.93 14.23
N TRP A 460 2.71 30.48 13.37
CA TRP A 460 1.53 31.25 13.74
C TRP A 460 0.56 31.35 12.56
N VAL A 461 -0.68 31.74 12.85
CA VAL A 461 -1.68 32.13 11.83
C VAL A 461 -2.44 33.37 12.29
N SER A 462 -2.90 34.21 11.36
CA SER A 462 -3.79 35.33 11.70
C SER A 462 -5.13 34.80 12.19
N GLU A 463 -5.64 35.25 13.33
CA GLU A 463 -6.95 34.82 13.84
C GLU A 463 -8.06 35.06 12.81
N GLN A 464 -8.12 36.26 12.27
CA GLN A 464 -9.18 36.70 11.34
C GLN A 464 -9.12 36.01 9.97
N HIS A 465 -7.92 35.77 9.46
CA HIS A 465 -7.69 35.30 8.08
C HIS A 465 -7.44 33.81 7.96
N SER A 466 -7.11 33.15 9.06
CA SER A 466 -6.94 31.69 9.08
C SER A 466 -8.26 30.96 8.79
N LYS A 467 -8.16 29.72 8.37
CA LYS A 467 -9.30 28.85 8.08
C LYS A 467 -9.45 27.79 9.17
N PRO A 468 -10.68 27.51 9.61
CA PRO A 468 -10.93 26.36 10.48
C PRO A 468 -10.62 25.06 9.71
N ALA A 469 -10.04 24.10 10.39
CA ALA A 469 -9.73 22.79 9.83
C ALA A 469 -9.87 21.69 10.89
N GLU A 470 -10.27 20.52 10.44
CA GLU A 470 -10.16 19.29 11.20
C GLU A 470 -8.80 18.65 10.89
N ILE A 471 -8.04 18.30 11.91
CA ILE A 471 -6.76 17.63 11.77
C ILE A 471 -6.86 16.23 12.37
N ARG A 472 -6.49 15.22 11.59
CA ARG A 472 -6.48 13.83 11.99
C ARG A 472 -5.05 13.36 12.19
N LEU A 473 -4.71 13.06 13.43
CA LEU A 473 -3.40 12.57 13.80
C LEU A 473 -3.43 11.05 13.81
N TYR A 474 -3.10 10.46 12.67
CA TYR A 474 -3.00 9.01 12.56
C TYR A 474 -1.70 8.50 13.15
N ASN A 475 -1.77 7.34 13.80
CA ASN A 475 -0.67 6.59 14.36
C ASN A 475 -0.80 5.12 13.91
N ARG A 476 0.17 4.26 14.27
CA ARG A 476 0.13 2.84 13.92
C ARG A 476 -1.13 2.18 14.48
N LEU A 477 -1.78 1.35 13.65
CA LEU A 477 -3.04 0.67 14.03
C LEU A 477 -2.82 -0.34 15.16
N PHE A 478 -1.65 -0.98 15.19
CA PHE A 478 -1.30 -1.96 16.22
C PHE A 478 -0.19 -1.44 17.12
N LYS A 479 -0.24 -1.81 18.40
CA LYS A 479 0.76 -1.44 19.42
C LYS A 479 1.93 -2.43 19.53
N VAL A 480 1.80 -3.63 18.92
CA VAL A 480 2.84 -4.67 18.91
C VAL A 480 3.43 -4.86 17.52
N ALA A 481 4.71 -5.19 17.45
CA ALA A 481 5.41 -5.35 16.18
C ALA A 481 4.82 -6.48 15.31
N ASN A 482 4.37 -7.57 15.92
CA ASN A 482 3.83 -8.73 15.23
C ASN A 482 2.42 -9.10 15.73
N PRO A 483 1.38 -8.38 15.28
CA PRO A 483 0.01 -8.64 15.72
C PRO A 483 -0.55 -10.00 15.24
N ASP A 484 0.07 -10.63 14.23
CA ASP A 484 -0.34 -11.97 13.77
C ASP A 484 0.01 -13.08 14.76
N ASN A 485 0.94 -12.84 15.69
CA ASN A 485 1.35 -13.79 16.73
C ASN A 485 0.47 -13.73 17.98
N GLU A 486 -0.41 -12.74 18.09
CA GLU A 486 -1.33 -12.64 19.23
C GLU A 486 -2.45 -13.70 19.09
N ASP A 487 -2.91 -14.26 20.21
CA ASP A 487 -4.03 -15.21 20.24
C ASP A 487 -5.28 -14.60 19.59
N ASN A 488 -5.55 -13.34 19.87
CA ASN A 488 -6.53 -12.52 19.17
C ASN A 488 -5.87 -11.19 18.75
N PHE A 489 -5.64 -11.03 17.45
CA PHE A 489 -4.99 -9.85 16.90
C PHE A 489 -5.73 -8.52 17.18
N LEU A 490 -7.03 -8.58 17.48
CA LEU A 490 -7.84 -7.40 17.82
C LEU A 490 -7.41 -6.78 19.14
N ASP A 491 -6.88 -7.57 20.08
CA ASP A 491 -6.40 -7.08 21.38
C ASP A 491 -5.11 -6.26 21.25
N ALA A 492 -4.43 -6.40 20.11
CA ALA A 492 -3.25 -5.61 19.77
C ALA A 492 -3.58 -4.27 19.11
N ILE A 493 -4.85 -3.95 18.85
CA ILE A 493 -5.25 -2.65 18.28
C ILE A 493 -4.84 -1.53 19.24
N ASN A 494 -4.22 -0.49 18.67
CA ASN A 494 -3.86 0.71 19.39
C ASN A 494 -5.08 1.63 19.51
N PRO A 495 -5.61 1.86 20.73
CA PRO A 495 -6.77 2.75 20.93
C PRO A 495 -6.46 4.20 20.54
N ASP A 496 -5.17 4.60 20.60
CA ASP A 496 -4.70 5.94 20.24
C ASP A 496 -4.21 6.04 18.80
N SER A 497 -4.65 5.11 17.95
CA SER A 497 -4.28 5.08 16.52
C SER A 497 -4.86 6.24 15.70
N LEU A 498 -5.83 6.96 16.24
CA LEU A 498 -6.45 8.14 15.63
C LEU A 498 -6.88 9.14 16.71
N GLU A 499 -6.33 10.34 16.62
CA GLU A 499 -6.82 11.52 17.37
C GLU A 499 -7.39 12.53 16.37
N VAL A 500 -8.59 13.06 16.65
CA VAL A 500 -9.27 14.05 15.81
C VAL A 500 -9.34 15.39 16.53
N LEU A 501 -8.73 16.41 15.95
CA LEU A 501 -8.72 17.77 16.45
C LEU A 501 -9.62 18.64 15.58
N SER A 502 -10.67 19.22 16.14
CA SER A 502 -11.71 19.99 15.41
C SER A 502 -11.48 21.51 15.41
N ASP A 503 -10.72 22.02 16.38
CA ASP A 503 -10.57 23.46 16.60
C ASP A 503 -9.26 24.03 16.02
N CYS A 504 -8.67 23.33 15.05
CA CYS A 504 -7.42 23.74 14.43
C CYS A 504 -7.62 24.92 13.48
N ARG A 505 -6.56 25.70 13.31
CA ARG A 505 -6.52 26.84 12.40
C ARG A 505 -5.34 26.71 11.44
N VAL A 506 -5.63 26.82 10.16
CA VAL A 506 -4.60 26.76 9.10
C VAL A 506 -4.48 28.11 8.38
N GLU A 507 -3.31 28.41 7.85
CA GLU A 507 -3.07 29.66 7.13
C GLU A 507 -4.02 29.81 5.92
N ALA A 508 -4.27 31.06 5.52
CA ALA A 508 -5.24 31.39 4.47
C ALA A 508 -4.98 30.70 3.13
N SER A 509 -3.73 30.45 2.77
CA SER A 509 -3.34 29.81 1.51
C SER A 509 -3.90 28.38 1.37
N LEU A 510 -4.13 27.69 2.49
CA LEU A 510 -4.66 26.33 2.50
C LEU A 510 -6.18 26.24 2.24
N ALA A 511 -6.87 27.38 2.09
CA ALA A 511 -8.25 27.39 1.62
C ALA A 511 -8.44 26.73 0.24
N ASN A 512 -7.39 26.76 -0.57
CA ASN A 512 -7.34 26.16 -1.91
C ASN A 512 -6.41 24.94 -1.97
N ALA A 513 -6.23 24.25 -0.84
CA ALA A 513 -5.43 23.02 -0.80
C ALA A 513 -6.01 21.96 -1.73
N LEU A 514 -5.12 21.24 -2.41
CA LEU A 514 -5.50 20.16 -3.33
C LEU A 514 -5.09 18.80 -2.74
N PRO A 515 -5.87 17.74 -2.95
CA PRO A 515 -5.60 16.41 -2.40
C PRO A 515 -4.27 15.80 -2.90
N GLU A 516 -3.82 16.18 -4.09
CA GLU A 516 -2.53 15.74 -4.66
C GLU A 516 -1.32 16.41 -4.01
N ASN A 517 -1.50 17.54 -3.34
CA ASN A 517 -0.42 18.24 -2.68
C ASN A 517 -0.12 17.65 -1.31
N ARG A 518 1.15 17.72 -0.93
CA ARG A 518 1.65 17.35 0.39
C ARG A 518 2.19 18.59 1.07
N TYR A 519 1.91 18.70 2.37
CA TYR A 519 2.30 19.86 3.15
C TYR A 519 3.14 19.43 4.35
N GLN A 520 4.20 20.15 4.63
CA GLN A 520 4.78 20.14 5.96
C GLN A 520 4.11 21.27 6.76
N PHE A 521 3.28 20.91 7.74
CA PHE A 521 2.91 21.87 8.75
C PHE A 521 4.13 22.14 9.62
N GLU A 522 4.63 23.37 9.53
CA GLU A 522 5.91 23.78 10.09
C GLU A 522 6.04 23.36 11.54
N ARG A 523 7.12 22.62 11.88
CA ARG A 523 7.41 22.10 13.21
C ARG A 523 6.48 20.99 13.73
N THR A 524 5.43 20.62 13.00
CA THR A 524 4.39 19.69 13.44
C THR A 524 4.50 18.31 12.78
N GLY A 525 4.50 18.25 11.46
CA GLY A 525 4.52 16.98 10.71
C GLY A 525 4.24 17.18 9.23
N TYR A 526 4.02 16.06 8.53
CA TYR A 526 3.60 16.06 7.14
C TYR A 526 2.13 15.67 7.04
N PHE A 527 1.40 16.39 6.18
CA PHE A 527 -0.04 16.29 6.06
C PHE A 527 -0.49 16.32 4.60
N CYS A 528 -1.64 15.73 4.33
CA CYS A 528 -2.35 15.86 3.07
C CYS A 528 -3.82 16.22 3.32
N LEU A 529 -4.45 16.89 2.37
CA LEU A 529 -5.90 17.11 2.39
C LEU A 529 -6.61 15.78 2.15
N ASP A 530 -7.58 15.42 2.99
CA ASP A 530 -8.42 14.24 2.79
C ASP A 530 -9.34 14.45 1.59
N ALA A 531 -9.13 13.65 0.52
CA ALA A 531 -9.87 13.80 -0.72
C ALA A 531 -11.36 13.42 -0.62
N ILE A 532 -11.74 12.67 0.43
CA ILE A 532 -13.09 12.15 0.61
C ILE A 532 -13.90 13.04 1.55
N ASP A 533 -13.30 13.42 2.68
CA ASP A 533 -14.01 14.10 3.76
C ASP A 533 -13.90 15.64 3.68
N SER A 534 -13.02 16.16 2.80
CA SER A 534 -12.93 17.62 2.55
C SER A 534 -13.98 18.06 1.52
N VAL A 535 -15.25 18.04 1.93
CA VAL A 535 -16.39 18.39 1.08
C VAL A 535 -17.11 19.63 1.60
N GLY A 536 -17.77 20.37 0.72
CA GLY A 536 -18.60 21.53 1.12
C GLY A 536 -17.80 22.68 1.75
N GLY A 537 -16.51 22.82 1.44
CA GLY A 537 -15.64 23.85 2.02
C GLY A 537 -15.02 23.48 3.37
N LYS A 538 -15.30 22.28 3.89
CA LYS A 538 -14.62 21.73 5.07
C LYS A 538 -13.18 21.34 4.70
N LEU A 539 -12.22 21.75 5.51
CA LEU A 539 -10.82 21.33 5.37
C LEU A 539 -10.54 20.23 6.38
N VAL A 540 -10.19 19.05 5.88
CA VAL A 540 -9.78 17.90 6.69
C VAL A 540 -8.38 17.51 6.25
N PHE A 541 -7.43 17.51 7.18
CA PHE A 541 -6.05 17.09 6.89
C PHE A 541 -5.67 15.85 7.66
N ASN A 542 -5.13 14.88 6.96
CA ASN A 542 -4.57 13.65 7.52
C ASN A 542 -3.08 13.81 7.76
N ARG A 543 -2.60 13.48 8.96
CA ARG A 543 -1.17 13.39 9.20
C ARG A 543 -0.62 12.14 8.52
N THR A 544 0.28 12.32 7.56
CA THR A 544 0.97 11.25 6.86
C THR A 544 2.04 10.62 7.75
N VAL A 545 2.92 11.47 8.32
CA VAL A 545 4.02 11.03 9.19
C VAL A 545 4.52 12.20 10.03
N THR A 546 5.10 11.91 11.17
CA THR A 546 5.79 12.88 12.04
C THR A 546 7.11 13.35 11.43
N LEU A 547 7.63 14.51 11.89
CA LEU A 547 8.94 15.02 11.42
C LEU A 547 10.11 14.10 11.78
N ARG A 548 9.98 13.36 12.88
CA ARG A 548 10.96 12.40 13.37
C ARG A 548 10.24 11.14 13.82
N ASP A 549 10.92 10.02 13.84
CA ASP A 549 10.38 8.83 14.48
C ASP A 549 10.20 9.12 15.97
N SER A 550 8.96 9.11 16.40
CA SER A 550 8.54 9.39 17.78
C SER A 550 7.74 8.22 18.36
N PHE A 551 7.67 7.09 17.64
CA PHE A 551 6.97 5.91 18.13
C PHE A 551 7.83 5.22 19.20
N GLU A 552 7.32 5.14 20.42
CA GLU A 552 7.95 4.40 21.50
C GLU A 552 7.77 2.90 21.22
N LYS A 553 8.89 2.16 21.19
CA LYS A 553 8.88 0.70 21.15
C LYS A 553 8.71 0.21 22.59
N ASP A 554 7.61 -0.50 22.89
CA ASP A 554 7.41 -1.20 24.16
C ASP A 554 8.42 -2.33 24.35
#